data_b361a67c8aa627ed305eee6fadc325f6
#
_entry.id   b361a67c8aa627ed305eee6fadc325f6
#
_cell.length_a   1.000
_cell.length_b   1.000
_cell.length_c   1.000
_cell.angle_alpha   90.00
_cell.angle_beta   90.00
_cell.angle_gamma   90.00
#
_symmetry.space_group_name_H-M   'P 1'
#
loop_
_entity.id
_entity.type
_entity.pdbx_description
1 polymer ?
#
loop_
_entity_poly.entity_id
_entity_poly.type
_entity_poly.pdbx_seq_one_letter_code
_entity_poly.pdbx_strand_id
1 'polypeptide(L)'
;MVAEVAEKWGRVDVLFNNAGVSMKGAPIDELDVADISNLIEVNVMGCFIAARAVFRQMRNQEPMGGRIINNGSVSAQVPRWGAAPYTASKHAVTGLTRALSLDGRPFNIACGQIDIGNAQTDMTKAMSGSGVPQADGSMAVEPVMDVKHVASSVLHMASLPLEANVQFMTVMASAMPYIGRG
;
A
#
# COMPACT_ATOMS: atom_id res chain seq x y z
N MET A 1 -13.08 -10.65 -12.04
CA MET A 1 -11.94 -9.73 -12.30
C MET A 1 -10.66 -10.47 -12.74
N VAL A 2 -9.92 -11.24 -11.89
CA VAL A 2 -8.67 -11.92 -12.33
C VAL A 2 -8.93 -12.90 -13.47
N ALA A 3 -9.95 -13.75 -13.38
CA ALA A 3 -10.32 -14.69 -14.44
C ALA A 3 -10.66 -13.97 -15.76
N GLU A 4 -11.39 -12.88 -15.73
CA GLU A 4 -11.75 -12.07 -16.91
C GLU A 4 -10.52 -11.45 -17.59
N VAL A 5 -9.54 -10.99 -16.78
CA VAL A 5 -8.27 -10.49 -17.29
C VAL A 5 -7.51 -11.61 -17.98
N ALA A 6 -7.40 -12.76 -17.34
CA ALA A 6 -6.71 -13.92 -17.90
C ALA A 6 -7.42 -14.47 -19.16
N GLU A 7 -8.75 -14.47 -19.17
CA GLU A 7 -9.53 -14.88 -20.35
C GLU A 7 -9.30 -13.91 -21.54
N LYS A 8 -9.26 -12.61 -21.27
CA LYS A 8 -9.12 -11.59 -22.30
C LYS A 8 -7.71 -11.46 -22.89
N TRP A 9 -6.68 -11.60 -22.04
CA TRP A 9 -5.27 -11.37 -22.43
C TRP A 9 -4.35 -12.57 -22.25
N GLY A 10 -4.89 -13.73 -21.83
CA GLY A 10 -4.15 -14.97 -21.65
C GLY A 10 -3.35 -15.04 -20.34
N ARG A 11 -3.07 -13.89 -19.70
CA ARG A 11 -2.21 -13.82 -18.51
C ARG A 11 -2.42 -12.57 -17.68
N VAL A 12 -1.85 -12.58 -16.48
CA VAL A 12 -1.74 -11.41 -15.60
C VAL A 12 -0.27 -11.20 -15.27
N ASP A 13 0.32 -10.11 -15.73
CA ASP A 13 1.74 -9.83 -15.54
C ASP A 13 2.03 -9.02 -14.28
N VAL A 14 1.14 -8.08 -13.94
CA VAL A 14 1.32 -7.17 -12.79
C VAL A 14 0.01 -7.01 -12.04
N LEU A 15 0.09 -7.11 -10.71
CA LEU A 15 -0.93 -6.62 -9.79
C LEU A 15 -0.38 -5.41 -9.04
N PHE A 16 -1.01 -4.25 -9.18
CA PHE A 16 -0.86 -3.18 -8.21
C PHE A 16 -2.01 -3.27 -7.19
N ASN A 17 -1.71 -3.81 -6.03
CA ASN A 17 -2.67 -4.08 -4.95
C ASN A 17 -2.88 -2.81 -4.13
N ASN A 18 -3.72 -1.91 -4.66
CA ASN A 18 -3.82 -0.51 -4.25
C ASN A 18 -5.06 -0.19 -3.40
N ALA A 19 -6.13 -0.97 -3.49
CA ALA A 19 -7.37 -0.67 -2.78
C ALA A 19 -7.15 -0.49 -1.28
N GLY A 20 -7.69 0.58 -0.72
CA GLY A 20 -7.54 0.88 0.69
C GLY A 20 -8.37 2.09 1.11
N VAL A 21 -8.70 2.13 2.39
CA VAL A 21 -9.43 3.21 3.04
C VAL A 21 -8.65 3.74 4.23
N SER A 22 -8.97 4.96 4.63
CA SER A 22 -8.57 5.53 5.93
C SER A 22 -9.80 5.84 6.75
N MET A 23 -9.60 6.19 8.01
CA MET A 23 -10.65 6.66 8.90
C MET A 23 -10.22 7.94 9.59
N LYS A 24 -11.18 8.65 10.18
CA LYS A 24 -10.89 9.83 11.00
C LYS A 24 -10.04 9.41 12.21
N GLY A 25 -8.95 10.12 12.46
CA GLY A 25 -8.08 9.85 13.59
C GLY A 25 -8.75 10.22 14.92
N ALA A 26 -8.61 9.34 15.91
CA ALA A 26 -9.03 9.55 17.29
C ALA A 26 -8.25 8.63 18.24
N PRO A 27 -8.23 8.87 19.56
CA PRO A 27 -7.78 7.90 20.55
C PRO A 27 -8.49 6.55 20.36
N ILE A 28 -7.80 5.46 20.66
CA ILE A 28 -8.29 4.11 20.32
C ILE A 28 -9.61 3.75 20.99
N ASP A 29 -9.86 4.26 22.17
CA ASP A 29 -11.09 4.05 22.95
C ASP A 29 -12.30 4.85 22.46
N GLU A 30 -12.07 5.84 21.59
CA GLU A 30 -13.10 6.64 20.92
C GLU A 30 -13.45 6.14 19.51
N LEU A 31 -12.71 5.15 18.99
CA LEU A 31 -12.94 4.61 17.65
C LEU A 31 -14.08 3.60 17.65
N ASP A 32 -14.99 3.70 16.67
CA ASP A 32 -16.04 2.69 16.46
C ASP A 32 -15.43 1.36 15.99
N VAL A 33 -15.80 0.27 16.65
CA VAL A 33 -15.32 -1.08 16.30
C VAL A 33 -15.75 -1.50 14.88
N ALA A 34 -16.92 -1.05 14.42
CA ALA A 34 -17.39 -1.33 13.07
C ALA A 34 -16.49 -0.64 12.01
N ASP A 35 -16.06 0.59 12.26
CA ASP A 35 -15.14 1.32 11.39
C ASP A 35 -13.75 0.68 11.37
N ILE A 36 -13.26 0.23 12.54
CA ILE A 36 -12.01 -0.54 12.64
C ILE A 36 -12.12 -1.82 11.81
N SER A 37 -13.21 -2.59 11.98
CA SER A 37 -13.43 -3.84 11.26
C SER A 37 -13.49 -3.62 9.75
N ASN A 38 -14.23 -2.61 9.29
CA ASN A 38 -14.30 -2.27 7.88
C ASN A 38 -12.93 -1.89 7.29
N LEU A 39 -12.13 -1.10 8.02
CA LEU A 39 -10.78 -0.75 7.59
C LEU A 39 -9.88 -1.97 7.46
N ILE A 40 -9.91 -2.88 8.41
CA ILE A 40 -9.13 -4.13 8.38
C ILE A 40 -9.60 -5.03 7.23
N GLU A 41 -10.92 -5.15 7.03
CA GLU A 41 -11.48 -5.96 5.95
C GLU A 41 -11.01 -5.44 4.58
N VAL A 42 -11.06 -4.14 4.35
CA VAL A 42 -10.63 -3.54 3.07
C VAL A 42 -9.10 -3.59 2.92
N ASN A 43 -8.36 -3.07 3.90
CA ASN A 43 -6.92 -2.85 3.76
C ASN A 43 -6.09 -4.13 3.90
N VAL A 44 -6.57 -5.10 4.68
CA VAL A 44 -5.84 -6.34 4.95
C VAL A 44 -6.47 -7.50 4.18
N MET A 45 -7.72 -7.85 4.46
CA MET A 45 -8.37 -8.99 3.81
C MET A 45 -8.50 -8.79 2.30
N GLY A 46 -8.86 -7.58 1.84
CA GLY A 46 -8.88 -7.23 0.43
C GLY A 46 -7.52 -7.45 -0.25
N CYS A 47 -6.43 -7.04 0.42
CA CYS A 47 -5.07 -7.29 -0.06
C CYS A 47 -4.74 -8.78 -0.18
N PHE A 48 -5.08 -9.58 0.83
CA PHE A 48 -4.88 -11.04 0.81
C PHE A 48 -5.68 -11.72 -0.30
N ILE A 49 -6.96 -11.35 -0.46
CA ILE A 49 -7.85 -11.95 -1.46
C ILE A 49 -7.33 -11.67 -2.88
N ALA A 50 -6.96 -10.42 -3.17
CA ALA A 50 -6.43 -10.05 -4.47
C ALA A 50 -5.08 -10.73 -4.76
N ALA A 51 -4.16 -10.69 -3.79
CA ALA A 51 -2.86 -11.34 -3.91
C ALA A 51 -3.00 -12.85 -4.13
N ARG A 52 -3.86 -13.54 -3.35
CA ARG A 52 -4.13 -14.99 -3.49
C ARG A 52 -4.65 -15.34 -4.87
N ALA A 53 -5.60 -14.56 -5.40
CA ALA A 53 -6.19 -14.82 -6.71
C ALA A 53 -5.16 -14.65 -7.84
N VAL A 54 -4.38 -13.56 -7.80
CA VAL A 54 -3.35 -13.27 -8.80
C VAL A 54 -2.16 -14.23 -8.68
N PHE A 55 -1.73 -14.56 -7.47
CA PHE A 55 -0.65 -15.52 -7.24
C PHE A 55 -0.98 -16.89 -7.87
N ARG A 56 -2.23 -17.37 -7.70
CA ARG A 56 -2.71 -18.60 -8.35
C ARG A 56 -2.63 -18.49 -9.87
N GLN A 57 -3.05 -17.36 -10.45
CA GLN A 57 -2.98 -17.13 -11.90
C GLN A 57 -1.54 -17.13 -12.38
N MET A 58 -0.66 -16.34 -11.76
CA MET A 58 0.76 -16.23 -12.13
C MET A 58 1.54 -17.54 -12.02
N ARG A 59 1.16 -18.37 -11.04
CA ARG A 59 1.77 -19.70 -10.86
C ARG A 59 1.39 -20.68 -11.95
N ASN A 60 0.17 -20.58 -12.52
CA ASN A 60 -0.39 -21.56 -13.45
C ASN A 60 -0.41 -21.08 -14.92
N GLN A 61 0.00 -19.86 -15.20
CA GLN A 61 0.07 -19.32 -16.57
C GLN A 61 1.37 -19.67 -17.26
N GLU A 62 1.40 -19.57 -18.60
CA GLU A 62 2.58 -19.82 -19.41
C GLU A 62 2.96 -18.55 -20.22
N PRO A 63 4.20 -18.06 -20.15
CA PRO A 63 5.23 -18.45 -19.18
C PRO A 63 4.82 -18.14 -17.74
N MET A 64 5.24 -18.99 -16.79
CA MET A 64 4.97 -18.85 -15.37
C MET A 64 5.65 -17.60 -14.80
N GLY A 65 4.97 -16.90 -13.88
CA GLY A 65 5.54 -15.77 -13.17
C GLY A 65 4.75 -14.47 -13.35
N GLY A 66 5.22 -13.43 -12.68
CA GLY A 66 4.62 -12.09 -12.69
C GLY A 66 5.06 -11.27 -11.49
N ARG A 67 4.44 -10.11 -11.30
CA ARG A 67 4.83 -9.16 -10.24
C ARG A 67 3.62 -8.69 -9.44
N ILE A 68 3.76 -8.71 -8.11
CA ILE A 68 2.80 -8.13 -7.17
C ILE A 68 3.46 -6.91 -6.52
N ILE A 69 2.80 -5.76 -6.59
CA ILE A 69 3.22 -4.52 -5.94
C ILE A 69 2.13 -4.15 -4.94
N ASN A 70 2.43 -4.25 -3.65
CA ASN A 70 1.50 -3.86 -2.60
C ASN A 70 1.63 -2.36 -2.28
N ASN A 71 0.50 -1.68 -2.15
CA ASN A 71 0.45 -0.30 -1.69
C ASN A 71 0.55 -0.25 -0.16
N GLY A 72 1.75 0.02 0.34
CA GLY A 72 2.03 0.28 1.73
C GLY A 72 1.68 1.71 2.17
N SER A 73 2.47 2.22 3.07
CA SER A 73 2.41 3.62 3.54
C SER A 73 3.62 3.87 4.42
N VAL A 74 4.06 5.13 4.51
CA VAL A 74 5.01 5.54 5.57
C VAL A 74 4.48 5.21 6.98
N SER A 75 3.16 5.07 7.15
CA SER A 75 2.53 4.60 8.39
C SER A 75 2.81 3.13 8.71
N ALA A 76 3.38 2.36 7.79
CA ALA A 76 3.91 1.02 8.06
C ALA A 76 5.23 1.04 8.88
N GLN A 77 5.78 2.22 9.13
CA GLN A 77 7.04 2.41 9.87
C GLN A 77 6.89 3.44 10.98
N VAL A 78 6.27 4.59 10.71
CA VAL A 78 6.07 5.68 11.67
C VAL A 78 4.58 5.99 11.79
N PRO A 79 3.95 5.76 12.94
CA PRO A 79 2.52 6.01 13.12
C PRO A 79 2.20 7.51 13.12
N ARG A 80 0.94 7.83 12.80
CA ARG A 80 0.36 9.14 13.06
C ARG A 80 -0.51 9.07 14.31
N TRP A 81 -0.68 10.20 14.97
CA TRP A 81 -1.62 10.32 16.07
C TRP A 81 -3.04 9.88 15.63
N GLY A 82 -3.71 9.11 16.47
CA GLY A 82 -5.07 8.66 16.25
C GLY A 82 -5.27 7.65 15.10
N ALA A 83 -4.21 7.13 14.49
CA ALA A 83 -4.28 6.27 13.30
C ALA A 83 -3.97 4.79 13.60
N ALA A 84 -4.24 4.30 14.82
CA ALA A 84 -3.84 2.95 15.24
C ALA A 84 -4.34 1.85 14.28
N PRO A 85 -5.63 1.79 13.84
CA PRO A 85 -6.09 0.74 12.92
C PRO A 85 -5.42 0.83 11.54
N TYR A 86 -5.26 2.05 11.00
CA TYR A 86 -4.59 2.24 9.72
C TYR A 86 -3.11 1.82 9.79
N THR A 87 -2.41 2.23 10.84
CA THR A 87 -1.03 1.84 11.12
C THR A 87 -0.90 0.32 11.18
N ALA A 88 -1.74 -0.35 11.97
CA ALA A 88 -1.76 -1.81 12.07
C ALA A 88 -2.00 -2.48 10.71
N SER A 89 -2.97 -1.97 9.92
CA SER A 89 -3.26 -2.50 8.60
C SER A 89 -2.06 -2.42 7.64
N LYS A 90 -1.32 -1.31 7.67
CA LYS A 90 -0.14 -1.12 6.80
C LYS A 90 1.07 -1.93 7.26
N HIS A 91 1.24 -2.21 8.55
CA HIS A 91 2.19 -3.20 9.05
C HIS A 91 1.82 -4.63 8.59
N ALA A 92 0.52 -4.98 8.60
CA ALA A 92 0.06 -6.28 8.08
C ALA A 92 0.39 -6.45 6.59
N VAL A 93 0.20 -5.40 5.76
CA VAL A 93 0.60 -5.41 4.34
C VAL A 93 2.11 -5.62 4.19
N THR A 94 2.94 -5.04 5.06
CA THR A 94 4.39 -5.27 5.05
C THR A 94 4.74 -6.73 5.36
N GLY A 95 4.05 -7.34 6.31
CA GLY A 95 4.18 -8.78 6.61
C GLY A 95 3.80 -9.66 5.41
N LEU A 96 2.65 -9.35 4.79
CA LEU A 96 2.18 -10.03 3.58
C LEU A 96 3.20 -9.91 2.43
N THR A 97 3.74 -8.72 2.20
CA THR A 97 4.75 -8.48 1.14
C THR A 97 5.98 -9.36 1.32
N ARG A 98 6.50 -9.45 2.54
CA ARG A 98 7.67 -10.28 2.86
C ARG A 98 7.38 -11.77 2.65
N ALA A 99 6.21 -12.25 3.10
CA ALA A 99 5.80 -13.64 2.92
C ALA A 99 5.65 -13.97 1.43
N LEU A 100 4.91 -13.17 0.65
CA LEU A 100 4.73 -13.39 -0.78
C LEU A 100 6.04 -13.31 -1.58
N SER A 101 6.99 -12.46 -1.16
CA SER A 101 8.32 -12.40 -1.77
C SER A 101 9.13 -13.69 -1.57
N LEU A 102 8.93 -14.40 -0.45
CA LEU A 102 9.52 -15.70 -0.20
C LEU A 102 8.78 -16.81 -0.96
N ASP A 103 7.47 -16.86 -0.83
CA ASP A 103 6.61 -17.90 -1.40
C ASP A 103 6.61 -17.89 -2.95
N GLY A 104 6.84 -16.71 -3.55
CA GLY A 104 6.83 -16.51 -4.99
C GLY A 104 8.08 -17.01 -5.72
N ARG A 105 9.21 -17.19 -5.02
CA ARG A 105 10.50 -17.55 -5.63
C ARG A 105 10.44 -18.78 -6.52
N PRO A 106 9.85 -19.93 -6.12
CA PRO A 106 9.78 -21.11 -6.96
C PRO A 106 8.94 -20.94 -8.23
N PHE A 107 8.13 -19.88 -8.28
CA PHE A 107 7.14 -19.63 -9.33
C PHE A 107 7.47 -18.40 -10.18
N ASN A 108 8.68 -17.86 -10.06
CA ASN A 108 9.09 -16.64 -10.76
C ASN A 108 8.12 -15.45 -10.50
N ILE A 109 7.55 -15.37 -9.28
CA ILE A 109 6.66 -14.30 -8.85
C ILE A 109 7.45 -13.35 -7.94
N ALA A 110 7.67 -12.13 -8.41
CA ALA A 110 8.29 -11.07 -7.63
C ALA A 110 7.22 -10.34 -6.81
N CYS A 111 7.51 -10.04 -5.54
CA CYS A 111 6.63 -9.24 -4.72
C CYS A 111 7.41 -8.10 -4.05
N GLY A 112 6.89 -6.88 -4.17
CA GLY A 112 7.46 -5.68 -3.55
C GLY A 112 6.36 -4.77 -2.99
N GLN A 113 6.79 -3.71 -2.30
CA GLN A 113 5.90 -2.75 -1.66
C GLN A 113 6.38 -1.32 -1.96
N ILE A 114 5.41 -0.44 -2.23
CA ILE A 114 5.65 1.00 -2.29
C ILE A 114 5.01 1.65 -1.06
N ASP A 115 5.82 2.33 -0.24
CA ASP A 115 5.38 3.10 0.91
C ASP A 115 5.19 4.56 0.50
N ILE A 116 3.95 5.01 0.52
CA ILE A 116 3.57 6.33 0.02
C ILE A 116 3.33 7.27 1.20
N GLY A 117 3.91 8.48 1.13
CA GLY A 117 3.70 9.56 2.09
C GLY A 117 3.17 10.83 1.42
N ASN A 118 2.00 11.31 1.89
CA ASN A 118 1.38 12.59 1.51
C ASN A 118 1.26 12.83 -0.01
N ALA A 119 0.78 11.86 -0.78
CA ALA A 119 0.37 12.09 -2.17
C ALA A 119 -0.98 12.80 -2.23
N GLN A 120 -1.13 13.77 -3.13
CA GLN A 120 -2.37 14.53 -3.29
C GLN A 120 -3.49 13.66 -3.89
N THR A 121 -4.46 13.29 -3.06
CA THR A 121 -5.63 12.48 -3.38
C THR A 121 -6.82 12.94 -2.55
N ASP A 122 -8.00 12.42 -2.80
CA ASP A 122 -9.17 12.71 -1.96
C ASP A 122 -8.96 12.31 -0.50
N MET A 123 -8.25 11.21 -0.26
CA MET A 123 -7.89 10.73 1.08
C MET A 123 -7.02 11.73 1.86
N THR A 124 -6.21 12.52 1.18
CA THR A 124 -5.22 13.43 1.79
C THR A 124 -5.61 14.91 1.72
N LYS A 125 -6.81 15.24 1.26
CA LYS A 125 -7.29 16.64 1.15
C LYS A 125 -7.14 17.43 2.45
N ALA A 126 -7.43 16.82 3.59
CA ALA A 126 -7.30 17.46 4.90
C ALA A 126 -5.86 17.86 5.20
N MET A 127 -4.86 17.10 4.75
CA MET A 127 -3.44 17.37 5.03
C MET A 127 -2.99 18.70 4.44
N SER A 128 -3.42 19.00 3.21
CA SER A 128 -3.07 20.25 2.51
C SER A 128 -4.09 21.39 2.71
N GLY A 129 -5.24 21.10 3.31
CA GLY A 129 -6.33 22.07 3.54
C GLY A 129 -6.41 22.48 5.01
N SER A 130 -7.27 21.82 5.78
CA SER A 130 -7.53 22.14 7.20
C SER A 130 -6.40 21.74 8.16
N GLY A 131 -5.44 20.96 7.69
CA GLY A 131 -4.39 20.38 8.52
C GLY A 131 -4.79 19.06 9.17
N VAL A 132 -3.81 18.44 9.82
CA VAL A 132 -3.95 17.17 10.54
C VAL A 132 -3.29 17.26 11.92
N PRO A 133 -3.77 16.47 12.90
CA PRO A 133 -3.17 16.44 14.23
C PRO A 133 -1.71 16.02 14.19
N GLN A 134 -0.89 16.71 14.95
CA GLN A 134 0.53 16.42 15.16
C GLN A 134 0.75 15.68 16.48
N ALA A 135 1.96 15.15 16.69
CA ALA A 135 2.32 14.40 17.89
C ALA A 135 2.23 15.24 19.19
N ASP A 136 2.42 16.54 19.09
CA ASP A 136 2.33 17.50 20.19
C ASP A 136 0.90 18.00 20.47
N GLY A 137 -0.10 17.49 19.73
CA GLY A 137 -1.50 17.90 19.84
C GLY A 137 -1.86 19.14 19.02
N SER A 138 -0.91 19.79 18.36
CA SER A 138 -1.20 20.90 17.44
C SER A 138 -1.85 20.41 16.14
N MET A 139 -2.44 21.35 15.38
CA MET A 139 -2.93 21.12 14.03
C MET A 139 -1.96 21.77 13.04
N ALA A 140 -1.49 21.03 12.04
CA ALA A 140 -0.62 21.57 11.02
C ALA A 140 -1.01 21.13 9.61
N VAL A 141 -0.88 22.04 8.64
CA VAL A 141 -0.94 21.73 7.22
C VAL A 141 0.36 21.04 6.85
N GLU A 142 0.27 19.91 6.18
CA GLU A 142 1.45 19.16 5.75
C GLU A 142 1.65 19.26 4.24
N PRO A 143 2.89 19.35 3.77
CA PRO A 143 3.21 19.27 2.35
C PRO A 143 2.72 17.97 1.71
N VAL A 144 2.23 18.08 0.48
CA VAL A 144 1.82 16.96 -0.36
C VAL A 144 2.58 16.98 -1.67
N MET A 145 2.75 15.83 -2.31
CA MET A 145 3.32 15.68 -3.65
C MET A 145 2.24 15.34 -4.68
N ASP A 146 2.49 15.64 -5.94
CA ASP A 146 1.65 15.23 -7.06
C ASP A 146 1.63 13.68 -7.18
N VAL A 147 0.43 13.11 -7.29
CA VAL A 147 0.23 11.66 -7.41
C VAL A 147 0.93 11.02 -8.62
N LYS A 148 1.27 11.82 -9.66
CA LYS A 148 2.05 11.33 -10.81
C LYS A 148 3.41 10.76 -10.42
N HIS A 149 4.03 11.24 -9.32
CA HIS A 149 5.30 10.71 -8.82
C HIS A 149 5.13 9.29 -8.27
N VAL A 150 3.99 8.99 -7.65
CA VAL A 150 3.63 7.64 -7.25
C VAL A 150 3.43 6.75 -8.47
N ALA A 151 2.65 7.23 -9.46
CA ALA A 151 2.38 6.48 -10.69
C ALA A 151 3.67 6.11 -11.46
N SER A 152 4.62 7.07 -11.61
CA SER A 152 5.91 6.79 -12.25
C SER A 152 6.76 5.79 -11.46
N SER A 153 6.70 5.83 -10.12
CA SER A 153 7.40 4.88 -9.26
C SER A 153 6.83 3.46 -9.39
N VAL A 154 5.50 3.34 -9.41
CA VAL A 154 4.83 2.04 -9.65
C VAL A 154 5.16 1.51 -11.04
N LEU A 155 5.15 2.37 -12.06
CA LEU A 155 5.54 1.99 -13.43
C LEU A 155 6.99 1.49 -13.48
N HIS A 156 7.92 2.18 -12.79
CA HIS A 156 9.31 1.72 -12.68
C HIS A 156 9.39 0.32 -12.05
N MET A 157 8.73 0.10 -10.91
CA MET A 157 8.69 -1.21 -10.27
C MET A 157 8.11 -2.28 -11.20
N ALA A 158 7.02 -1.96 -11.92
CA ALA A 158 6.33 -2.88 -12.82
C ALA A 158 7.16 -3.25 -14.06
N SER A 159 8.02 -2.34 -14.53
CA SER A 159 8.80 -2.50 -15.77
C SER A 159 10.09 -3.28 -15.59
N LEU A 160 10.51 -3.57 -14.37
CA LEU A 160 11.72 -4.35 -14.12
C LEU A 160 11.55 -5.81 -14.61
N PRO A 161 12.62 -6.45 -15.14
CA PRO A 161 12.59 -7.88 -15.39
C PRO A 161 12.36 -8.65 -14.07
N LEU A 162 11.81 -9.88 -14.16
CA LEU A 162 11.44 -10.63 -12.95
C LEU A 162 12.64 -11.09 -12.11
N GLU A 163 13.84 -11.09 -12.66
CA GLU A 163 15.11 -11.34 -11.95
C GLU A 163 15.52 -10.20 -11.01
N ALA A 164 14.94 -9.00 -11.22
CA ALA A 164 15.18 -7.82 -10.37
C ALA A 164 13.89 -7.39 -9.66
N ASN A 165 13.95 -7.11 -8.37
CA ASN A 165 12.81 -6.68 -7.58
C ASN A 165 13.14 -5.48 -6.70
N VAL A 166 12.30 -4.45 -6.77
CA VAL A 166 12.27 -3.42 -5.73
C VAL A 166 11.46 -3.98 -4.56
N GLN A 167 12.14 -4.47 -3.54
CA GLN A 167 11.50 -5.09 -2.38
C GLN A 167 10.70 -4.08 -1.56
N PHE A 168 11.28 -2.89 -1.30
CA PHE A 168 10.62 -1.76 -0.67
C PHE A 168 11.07 -0.45 -1.32
N MET A 169 10.11 0.43 -1.56
CA MET A 169 10.36 1.78 -2.06
C MET A 169 9.53 2.77 -1.24
N THR A 170 10.15 3.83 -0.74
CA THR A 170 9.45 4.93 -0.09
C THR A 170 9.43 6.15 -1.01
N VAL A 171 8.23 6.66 -1.30
CA VAL A 171 8.01 7.87 -2.09
C VAL A 171 7.12 8.81 -1.30
N MET A 172 7.62 9.99 -0.99
CA MET A 172 6.91 10.92 -0.11
C MET A 172 7.18 12.38 -0.48
N ALA A 173 6.30 13.29 -0.05
CA ALA A 173 6.57 14.73 -0.17
C ALA A 173 7.83 15.09 0.61
N SER A 174 8.81 15.73 -0.04
CA SER A 174 10.14 15.96 0.53
C SER A 174 10.13 16.75 1.85
N ALA A 175 9.15 17.64 2.02
CA ALA A 175 9.04 18.49 3.20
C ALA A 175 7.99 17.99 4.22
N MET A 176 7.38 16.81 4.01
CA MET A 176 6.45 16.25 5.02
C MET A 176 7.19 15.84 6.29
N PRO A 177 6.55 15.96 7.47
CA PRO A 177 7.16 15.54 8.73
C PRO A 177 7.20 14.00 8.81
N TYR A 178 8.37 13.42 8.54
CA TYR A 178 8.63 11.98 8.62
C TYR A 178 9.98 11.71 9.29
N ILE A 179 11.08 12.12 8.65
CA ILE A 179 12.41 12.13 9.29
C ILE A 179 12.51 13.34 10.22
N GLY A 180 13.02 13.15 11.42
CA GLY A 180 13.13 14.19 12.43
C GLY A 180 11.82 14.49 13.18
N ARG A 181 10.81 13.68 13.00
CA ARG A 181 9.61 13.68 13.83
C ARG A 181 10.01 13.07 15.19
N GLY A 182 10.37 13.89 16.13
CA GLY A 182 10.75 13.51 17.47
C GLY A 182 9.73 13.91 18.49
#